data_6b1b89f1e122bc0dfa78105e19c2d508
#
_entry.id   6b1b89f1e122bc0dfa78105e19c2d508
#
_cell.length_a   1.000
_cell.length_b   1.000
_cell.length_c   1.000
_cell.angle_alpha   90.00
_cell.angle_beta   90.00
_cell.angle_gamma   90.00
#
_symmetry.space_group_name_H-M   'P 1'
#
loop_
_entity.id
_entity.type
_entity.pdbx_description
1 polymer ?
#
loop_
_entity_poly.entity_id
_entity_poly.type
_entity_poly.pdbx_seq_one_letter_code
_entity_poly.pdbx_strand_id
1 'polypeptide(L)'
;MAPQGSDRLSPQESMDDIVITGISGRFPLSDNILEFQKNLFEKVDMLSSSEPRYKEANFWYCSGLYGLPKRIGKIKDLSKFDPTYFNISPMQADVMDPMSRLLLESSCEALIDAGESSLLPCLSEVQNREAKSFL
;
A
#
# COMPACT_ATOMS: atom_id res chain seq x y z
N MET A 1 18.75 20.89 62.53
CA MET A 1 17.68 21.56 61.79
C MET A 1 18.07 21.47 60.29
N ALA A 2 17.59 20.42 59.59
CA ALA A 2 17.91 20.15 58.20
C ALA A 2 16.68 20.48 57.33
N PRO A 3 16.81 21.15 56.21
CA PRO A 3 15.69 21.42 55.33
C PRO A 3 15.38 20.17 54.51
N GLN A 4 14.16 19.72 54.60
CA GLN A 4 13.62 18.68 53.71
C GLN A 4 13.43 19.27 52.31
N GLY A 5 14.25 18.82 51.35
CA GLY A 5 14.04 19.06 49.96
C GLY A 5 12.86 18.22 49.45
N SER A 6 11.75 18.86 49.13
CA SER A 6 10.67 18.25 48.44
C SER A 6 11.06 18.07 46.94
N ASP A 7 11.49 16.87 46.60
CA ASP A 7 11.57 16.45 45.18
C ASP A 7 10.15 16.46 44.61
N ARG A 8 9.80 17.54 43.94
CA ARG A 8 8.68 17.56 43.00
C ARG A 8 9.12 16.78 41.78
N LEU A 9 8.72 15.52 41.71
CA LEU A 9 8.70 14.75 40.50
C LEU A 9 7.84 15.53 39.51
N SER A 10 8.46 16.09 38.48
CA SER A 10 7.78 16.65 37.33
C SER A 10 6.89 15.55 36.70
N PRO A 11 5.67 15.84 36.29
CA PRO A 11 4.86 14.89 35.52
C PRO A 11 5.68 14.50 34.28
N GLN A 12 6.06 13.25 34.20
CA GLN A 12 6.66 12.68 33.00
C GLN A 12 5.56 12.75 31.94
N GLU A 13 5.69 13.66 30.98
CA GLU A 13 4.84 13.70 29.81
C GLU A 13 4.96 12.32 29.16
N SER A 14 3.88 11.55 29.20
CA SER A 14 3.78 10.31 28.45
C SER A 14 3.87 10.68 26.96
N MET A 15 5.05 10.56 26.39
CA MET A 15 5.16 10.58 24.94
C MET A 15 4.38 9.36 24.44
N ASP A 16 3.23 9.61 23.83
CA ASP A 16 2.48 8.55 23.18
C ASP A 16 3.35 7.96 22.07
N ASP A 17 3.70 6.70 22.22
CA ASP A 17 4.53 6.01 21.25
C ASP A 17 3.73 5.83 19.94
N ILE A 18 4.34 6.23 18.83
CA ILE A 18 3.76 6.00 17.50
C ILE A 18 4.12 4.57 17.08
N VAL A 19 3.12 3.76 16.85
CA VAL A 19 3.28 2.35 16.49
C VAL A 19 2.64 2.03 15.13
N ILE A 20 3.19 1.05 14.42
CA ILE A 20 2.58 0.49 13.21
C ILE A 20 1.69 -0.67 13.67
N THR A 21 0.37 -0.54 13.46
CA THR A 21 -0.63 -1.53 13.89
C THR A 21 -1.03 -2.49 12.79
N GLY A 22 -0.89 -2.11 11.52
CA GLY A 22 -1.20 -2.95 10.39
C GLY A 22 -0.34 -2.64 9.18
N ILE A 23 -0.09 -3.65 8.38
CA ILE A 23 0.77 -3.54 7.20
C ILE A 23 0.24 -4.43 6.07
N SER A 24 0.18 -3.89 4.88
CA SER A 24 -0.13 -4.62 3.64
C SER A 24 0.65 -4.07 2.46
N GLY A 25 0.67 -4.81 1.37
CA GLY A 25 1.29 -4.36 0.13
C GLY A 25 1.41 -5.45 -0.93
N ARG A 26 1.65 -5.02 -2.16
CA ARG A 26 1.99 -5.87 -3.30
C ARG A 26 3.44 -5.63 -3.68
N PHE A 27 4.20 -6.70 -3.78
CA PHE A 27 5.64 -6.64 -4.05
C PHE A 27 5.98 -7.43 -5.31
N PRO A 28 7.17 -7.23 -5.90
CA PRO A 28 7.59 -8.03 -7.03
C PRO A 28 7.53 -9.53 -6.72
N LEU A 29 6.86 -10.29 -7.59
CA LEU A 29 6.63 -11.74 -7.45
C LEU A 29 5.95 -12.16 -6.14
N SER A 30 5.32 -11.23 -5.41
CA SER A 30 4.72 -11.50 -4.11
C SER A 30 3.40 -10.74 -3.96
N ASP A 31 2.33 -11.47 -3.70
CA ASP A 31 0.98 -10.90 -3.58
C ASP A 31 0.67 -10.40 -2.16
N ASN A 32 1.50 -10.78 -1.20
CA ASN A 32 1.35 -10.38 0.20
C ASN A 32 2.71 -10.35 0.91
N ILE A 33 2.71 -9.85 2.15
CA ILE A 33 3.92 -9.70 2.97
C ILE A 33 4.57 -11.04 3.31
N LEU A 34 3.78 -12.09 3.56
CA LEU A 34 4.33 -13.40 3.91
C LEU A 34 5.09 -14.02 2.73
N GLU A 35 4.54 -13.92 1.52
CA GLU A 35 5.21 -14.38 0.31
C GLU A 35 6.47 -13.56 0.03
N PHE A 36 6.40 -12.24 0.24
CA PHE A 36 7.57 -11.37 0.12
C PHE A 36 8.66 -11.72 1.12
N GLN A 37 8.30 -11.94 2.39
CA GLN A 37 9.22 -12.41 3.42
C GLN A 37 9.90 -13.72 3.02
N LYS A 38 9.12 -14.71 2.56
CA LYS A 38 9.66 -15.99 2.10
C LYS A 38 10.66 -15.79 0.98
N ASN A 39 10.31 -15.02 -0.06
CA ASN A 39 11.18 -14.74 -1.19
C ASN A 39 12.48 -14.03 -0.78
N LEU A 40 12.43 -13.16 0.23
CA LEU A 40 13.62 -12.51 0.78
C LEU A 40 14.54 -13.51 1.49
N PHE A 41 14.00 -14.38 2.35
CA PHE A 41 14.80 -15.38 3.06
C PHE A 41 15.38 -16.44 2.13
N GLU A 42 14.64 -16.83 1.10
CA GLU A 42 15.10 -17.76 0.07
C GLU A 42 16.04 -17.09 -0.96
N LYS A 43 16.29 -15.78 -0.83
CA LYS A 43 17.13 -14.98 -1.74
C LYS A 43 16.68 -15.07 -3.20
N VAL A 44 15.38 -15.15 -3.43
CA VAL A 44 14.79 -15.18 -4.77
C VAL A 44 15.06 -13.84 -5.47
N ASP A 45 15.53 -13.89 -6.70
CA ASP A 45 15.68 -12.70 -7.53
C ASP A 45 14.32 -12.25 -8.06
N MET A 46 13.75 -11.23 -7.43
CA MET A 46 12.41 -10.70 -7.74
C MET A 46 12.41 -9.65 -8.87
N LEU A 47 13.57 -9.36 -9.46
CA LEU A 47 13.67 -8.44 -10.59
C LEU A 47 13.58 -9.19 -11.91
N SER A 48 12.80 -8.70 -12.85
CA SER A 48 12.68 -9.27 -14.18
C SER A 48 13.28 -8.35 -15.25
N SER A 49 13.91 -8.97 -16.26
CA SER A 49 14.40 -8.28 -17.47
C SER A 49 13.36 -8.30 -18.60
N SER A 50 12.17 -8.83 -18.34
CA SER A 50 11.12 -8.91 -19.35
C SER A 50 10.70 -7.52 -19.85
N GLU A 51 10.25 -7.46 -21.11
CA GLU A 51 9.82 -6.23 -21.78
C GLU A 51 8.90 -5.37 -20.90
N PRO A 52 9.04 -4.04 -20.98
CA PRO A 52 8.16 -3.15 -20.26
C PRO A 52 6.71 -3.40 -20.67
N ARG A 53 5.80 -3.29 -19.71
CA ARG A 53 4.36 -3.52 -19.89
C ARG A 53 3.72 -2.55 -20.91
N TYR A 54 4.35 -1.40 -21.12
CA TYR A 54 3.94 -0.38 -22.09
C TYR A 54 4.93 -0.34 -23.24
N LYS A 55 4.46 -0.49 -24.48
CA LYS A 55 5.30 -0.46 -25.69
C LYS A 55 6.11 0.84 -25.82
N GLU A 56 5.53 1.95 -25.37
CA GLU A 56 6.17 3.28 -25.38
C GLU A 56 7.31 3.41 -24.38
N ALA A 57 7.28 2.66 -23.29
CA ALA A 57 8.36 2.64 -22.29
C ALA A 57 9.64 1.98 -22.84
N ASN A 58 9.57 1.17 -23.89
CA ASN A 58 10.74 0.55 -24.51
C ASN A 58 11.78 1.56 -24.96
N PHE A 59 11.34 2.71 -25.51
CA PHE A 59 12.25 3.76 -25.99
C PHE A 59 13.08 4.35 -24.82
N TRP A 60 12.44 4.62 -23.70
CA TRP A 60 13.07 5.22 -22.52
C TRP A 60 13.99 4.24 -21.79
N TYR A 61 13.60 2.95 -21.73
CA TYR A 61 14.40 1.88 -21.11
C TYR A 61 15.63 1.48 -21.93
N CYS A 62 15.49 1.43 -23.25
CA CYS A 62 16.57 1.01 -24.13
C CYS A 62 17.61 2.10 -24.38
N SER A 63 17.25 3.37 -24.20
CA SER A 63 18.15 4.47 -24.56
C SER A 63 19.24 4.75 -23.53
N GLY A 64 19.17 4.20 -22.32
CA GLY A 64 20.10 4.50 -21.22
C GLY A 64 20.10 5.99 -20.81
N LEU A 65 19.23 6.78 -21.40
CA LEU A 65 19.23 8.25 -21.33
C LEU A 65 19.01 8.80 -19.90
N TYR A 66 18.36 7.99 -19.04
CA TYR A 66 18.00 8.41 -17.67
C TYR A 66 18.66 7.57 -16.58
N GLY A 67 19.63 6.72 -16.90
CA GLY A 67 20.28 5.83 -15.92
C GLY A 67 19.33 4.81 -15.29
N LEU A 68 18.17 4.55 -15.90
CA LEU A 68 17.20 3.58 -15.39
C LEU A 68 17.73 2.15 -15.53
N PRO A 69 17.52 1.31 -14.51
CA PRO A 69 17.96 -0.08 -14.57
C PRO A 69 17.16 -0.86 -15.61
N LYS A 70 17.83 -1.79 -16.32
CA LYS A 70 17.18 -2.67 -17.31
C LYS A 70 16.22 -3.69 -16.67
N ARG A 71 16.37 -3.94 -15.37
CA ARG A 71 15.59 -4.90 -14.60
C ARG A 71 14.73 -4.16 -13.60
N ILE A 72 13.46 -4.51 -13.54
CA ILE A 72 12.47 -3.89 -12.65
C ILE A 72 11.67 -4.96 -11.91
N GLY A 73 11.22 -4.61 -10.73
CA GLY A 73 10.22 -5.40 -10.02
C GLY A 73 8.85 -5.23 -10.65
N LYS A 74 8.13 -6.33 -10.91
CA LYS A 74 6.77 -6.31 -11.45
C LYS A 74 5.81 -7.00 -10.52
N ILE A 75 4.69 -6.37 -10.26
CA ILE A 75 3.54 -6.98 -9.57
C ILE A 75 2.96 -8.06 -10.49
N LYS A 76 2.61 -9.22 -9.93
CA LYS A 76 2.17 -10.40 -10.68
C LYS A 76 0.93 -10.11 -11.52
N ASP A 77 -0.11 -9.58 -10.92
CA ASP A 77 -1.39 -9.38 -11.56
C ASP A 77 -2.00 -8.01 -11.19
N LEU A 78 -2.33 -7.22 -12.20
CA LEU A 78 -2.99 -5.93 -12.03
C LEU A 78 -4.48 -5.98 -12.39
N SER A 79 -4.98 -7.12 -12.87
CA SER A 79 -6.35 -7.27 -13.34
C SER A 79 -7.31 -7.69 -12.23
N LYS A 80 -6.79 -8.28 -11.14
CA LYS A 80 -7.59 -8.72 -10.00
C LYS A 80 -8.07 -7.51 -9.22
N PHE A 81 -9.37 -7.42 -9.04
CA PHE A 81 -10.02 -6.43 -8.19
C PHE A 81 -11.47 -6.86 -7.95
N ASP A 82 -11.95 -6.78 -6.72
CA ASP A 82 -13.36 -7.04 -6.40
C ASP A 82 -14.13 -5.73 -6.27
N PRO A 83 -14.78 -5.25 -7.34
CA PRO A 83 -15.53 -4.00 -7.31
C PRO A 83 -16.74 -4.07 -6.37
N THR A 84 -17.34 -5.25 -6.19
CA THR A 84 -18.52 -5.44 -5.35
C THR A 84 -18.19 -5.17 -3.88
N TYR A 85 -17.04 -5.63 -3.45
CA TYR A 85 -16.55 -5.40 -2.09
C TYR A 85 -16.42 -3.91 -1.75
N PHE A 86 -15.97 -3.12 -2.73
CA PHE A 86 -15.80 -1.67 -2.58
C PHE A 86 -17.04 -0.86 -2.99
N ASN A 87 -18.17 -1.51 -3.29
CA ASN A 87 -19.39 -0.87 -3.76
C ASN A 87 -19.17 0.01 -5.02
N ILE A 88 -18.25 -0.43 -5.90
CA ILE A 88 -17.92 0.22 -7.17
C ILE A 88 -18.65 -0.54 -8.27
N SER A 89 -19.22 0.18 -9.25
CA SER A 89 -19.82 -0.50 -10.39
C SER A 89 -18.75 -1.16 -11.28
N PRO A 90 -19.02 -2.31 -11.90
CA PRO A 90 -18.07 -2.97 -12.81
C PRO A 90 -17.55 -2.04 -13.91
N MET A 91 -18.42 -1.20 -14.47
CA MET A 91 -18.05 -0.23 -15.49
C MET A 91 -17.04 0.81 -14.99
N GLN A 92 -17.20 1.27 -13.75
CA GLN A 92 -16.23 2.19 -13.12
C GLN A 92 -14.91 1.47 -12.83
N ALA A 93 -14.95 0.24 -12.36
CA ALA A 93 -13.77 -0.57 -12.09
C ALA A 93 -12.94 -0.83 -13.36
N ASP A 94 -13.59 -1.03 -14.50
CA ASP A 94 -12.91 -1.26 -15.78
C ASP A 94 -12.10 -0.05 -16.26
N VAL A 95 -12.60 1.15 -16.01
CA VAL A 95 -11.92 2.39 -16.39
C VAL A 95 -10.99 2.94 -15.30
N MET A 96 -11.05 2.36 -14.10
CA MET A 96 -10.20 2.77 -12.98
C MET A 96 -8.75 2.37 -13.22
N ASP A 97 -7.82 3.29 -12.92
CA ASP A 97 -6.39 3.01 -12.99
C ASP A 97 -6.00 1.83 -12.09
N PRO A 98 -5.19 0.87 -12.59
CA PRO A 98 -4.73 -0.26 -11.79
C PRO A 98 -4.07 0.13 -10.46
N MET A 99 -3.34 1.25 -10.42
CA MET A 99 -2.70 1.74 -9.20
C MET A 99 -3.75 2.13 -8.14
N SER A 100 -4.84 2.78 -8.56
CA SER A 100 -5.94 3.15 -7.67
C SER A 100 -6.64 1.91 -7.10
N ARG A 101 -6.87 0.88 -7.92
CA ARG A 101 -7.45 -0.39 -7.47
C ARG A 101 -6.56 -1.07 -6.42
N LEU A 102 -5.26 -1.18 -6.69
CA LEU A 102 -4.30 -1.76 -5.77
C LEU A 102 -4.17 -0.97 -4.46
N LEU A 103 -4.27 0.36 -4.53
CA LEU A 103 -4.24 1.21 -3.34
C LEU A 103 -5.45 0.94 -2.44
N LEU A 104 -6.64 0.83 -3.02
CA LEU A 104 -7.86 0.50 -2.26
C LEU A 104 -7.73 -0.85 -1.56
N GLU A 105 -7.33 -1.90 -2.28
CA GLU A 105 -7.14 -3.23 -1.70
C GLU A 105 -6.09 -3.23 -0.60
N SER A 106 -4.91 -2.66 -0.86
CA SER A 106 -3.82 -2.65 0.13
C SER A 106 -4.18 -1.83 1.37
N SER A 107 -4.89 -0.70 1.22
CA SER A 107 -5.34 0.09 2.36
C SER A 107 -6.34 -0.69 3.21
N CYS A 108 -7.28 -1.37 2.57
CA CYS A 108 -8.27 -2.20 3.25
C CYS A 108 -7.60 -3.37 4.00
N GLU A 109 -6.69 -4.07 3.36
CA GLU A 109 -5.93 -5.16 3.98
C GLU A 109 -5.13 -4.69 5.18
N ALA A 110 -4.49 -3.52 5.11
CA ALA A 110 -3.74 -2.96 6.23
C ALA A 110 -4.64 -2.60 7.43
N LEU A 111 -5.86 -2.12 7.17
CA LEU A 111 -6.85 -1.87 8.23
C LEU A 111 -7.34 -3.17 8.86
N ILE A 112 -7.57 -4.20 8.07
CA ILE A 112 -7.94 -5.53 8.57
C ILE A 112 -6.80 -6.12 9.42
N ASP A 113 -5.56 -6.01 8.97
CA ASP A 113 -4.38 -6.47 9.71
C ASP A 113 -4.21 -5.73 11.05
N ALA A 114 -4.56 -4.46 11.09
CA ALA A 114 -4.62 -3.65 12.31
C ALA A 114 -5.75 -4.05 13.29
N GLY A 115 -6.68 -4.92 12.87
CA GLY A 115 -7.88 -5.26 13.65
C GLY A 115 -9.02 -4.26 13.52
N GLU A 116 -8.92 -3.28 12.63
CA GLU A 116 -9.88 -2.19 12.44
C GLU A 116 -10.92 -2.54 11.37
N SER A 117 -11.86 -3.41 11.71
CA SER A 117 -12.94 -3.79 10.78
C SER A 117 -14.06 -2.74 10.68
N SER A 118 -14.14 -1.82 11.64
CA SER A 118 -15.20 -0.80 11.69
C SER A 118 -15.06 0.31 10.65
N LEU A 119 -13.88 0.50 10.08
CA LEU A 119 -13.60 1.53 9.09
C LEU A 119 -13.91 1.10 7.64
N LEU A 120 -14.14 -0.17 7.40
CA LEU A 120 -14.46 -0.70 6.07
C LEU A 120 -15.70 -0.05 5.43
N PRO A 121 -16.80 0.23 6.15
CA PRO A 121 -17.94 0.95 5.60
C PRO A 121 -17.62 2.41 5.22
N CYS A 122 -16.67 3.06 5.91
CA CYS A 122 -16.31 4.46 5.64
C CYS A 122 -15.61 4.63 4.29
N LEU A 123 -14.87 3.62 3.82
CA LEU A 123 -14.22 3.67 2.50
C LEU A 123 -15.26 3.71 1.37
N SER A 124 -16.40 3.04 1.55
CA SER A 124 -17.52 3.08 0.59
C SER A 124 -18.27 4.42 0.59
N GLU A 125 -18.31 5.14 1.71
CA GLU A 125 -18.96 6.44 1.80
C GLU A 125 -18.13 7.58 1.19
N VAL A 126 -16.82 7.54 1.30
CA VAL A 126 -15.92 8.56 0.72
C VAL A 126 -16.06 8.57 -0.80
N GLN A 127 -16.13 7.41 -1.43
CA GLN A 127 -16.29 7.30 -2.89
C GLN A 127 -17.65 7.79 -3.39
N ASN A 128 -18.72 7.58 -2.62
CA ASN A 128 -20.05 8.11 -2.96
C ASN A 128 -20.13 9.64 -2.90
N ARG A 129 -19.27 10.30 -2.12
CA ARG A 129 -19.21 11.77 -2.07
C ARG A 129 -18.48 12.36 -3.28
N GLU A 130 -17.39 11.72 -3.70
CA GLU A 130 -16.63 12.17 -4.87
C GLU A 130 -17.40 11.96 -6.18
N ALA A 131 -18.08 10.82 -6.34
CA ALA A 131 -18.91 10.56 -7.52
C ALA A 131 -20.06 11.55 -7.69
N LYS A 132 -20.60 12.12 -6.59
CA LYS A 132 -21.65 13.14 -6.62
C LYS A 132 -21.13 14.56 -6.90
N SER A 133 -19.84 14.81 -6.79
CA SER A 133 -19.26 16.11 -7.07
C SER A 133 -18.86 16.31 -8.54
N PHE A 134 -18.93 15.24 -9.35
CA PHE A 134 -18.60 15.25 -10.78
C PHE A 134 -19.83 15.14 -11.70
N LEU A 135 -21.03 15.16 -11.15
CA LEU A 135 -22.32 15.25 -11.86
C LEU A 135 -22.95 16.64 -11.65
#